data_32ea78de0a2248e03ea0107d68e100f0
#
_entry.id   32ea78de0a2248e03ea0107d68e100f0
#
_cell.length_a   1.000
_cell.length_b   1.000
_cell.length_c   1.000
_cell.angle_alpha   90.00
_cell.angle_beta   90.00
_cell.angle_gamma   90.00
#
_symmetry.space_group_name_H-M   'P 1'
#
loop_
_entity.id
_entity.type
_entity.pdbx_description
1 polymer ?
#
loop_
_entity_poly.entity_id
_entity_poly.type
_entity_poly.pdbx_seq_one_letter_code
_entity_poly.pdbx_strand_id
1 'polypeptide(L)'
;MKQLIFPCDKYEMNWIREDAEWGKTVMPYGMTCKVEREAVGVTTVERYIFKNTLDRYIFTHRGSVSVCVPLPDSYPDTATCIGNRCHVHICCAEEASYVLAFRMGGEAPHLGLALTKGSLSSYRVDRNDKLLSNDRGVFWLNLAPMTLAPGEAYTVEWVIFPHEGKEDFWGKLRAINARHIDVEAENYTIFSGEPVRVSFKPVFAFDPETVTVKCGRRTVPTVCEKGVIRIEEDSEAPGERRYDLFVGDVKTHCTVLVLPTLEALAEARCRFLAEKQQLHAEGHPLDGAYLTYDNEEGHVFYARANDFNAARERVCMGMLMARYLKTHPDAALRASLDRYMTFIEREIVDVETGDVANDYGRRDRNKRLYNNPWIAELYLEMYDLDGDRRDLAVAYRVMNTFYENGGDRFYAFEIPVVRILRALKTAGMTVEHDMLLAHFRRHAETVIGNGVIYPAHEVNFEQSIVAPATTLLIQMYRATGEERYLSEAKKHCDLLQLFDGMQPDWHLNTVAIRHWDGYWFGKRKQLGDTLPHYWSALSGVAYRHFAHATGDAEMAARADASFRGVMGMFFPDGSATCAWIYPHDINGVRGEFPDPYANDQDWGMYFFLRDLESDA
;
A
#
# COMPACT_ATOMS: atom_id res chain seq x y z
N MET A 1 -26.05 -3.90 16.75
CA MET A 1 -26.56 -4.77 15.67
C MET A 1 -25.59 -5.93 15.48
N LYS A 2 -26.07 -7.16 15.26
CA LYS A 2 -25.20 -8.36 15.07
C LYS A 2 -25.21 -8.91 13.64
N GLN A 3 -26.17 -8.50 12.86
CA GLN A 3 -26.30 -8.91 11.46
C GLN A 3 -26.65 -7.70 10.57
N LEU A 4 -25.97 -7.63 9.44
CA LEU A 4 -26.25 -6.72 8.34
C LEU A 4 -26.08 -7.51 7.05
N ILE A 5 -27.19 -7.97 6.49
CA ILE A 5 -27.24 -8.73 5.24
C ILE A 5 -28.14 -7.97 4.29
N PHE A 6 -27.64 -7.68 3.09
CA PHE A 6 -28.47 -7.02 2.08
C PHE A 6 -29.46 -8.00 1.46
N PRO A 7 -30.75 -7.64 1.34
CA PRO A 7 -31.76 -8.52 0.75
C PRO A 7 -31.46 -8.94 -0.70
N CYS A 8 -30.63 -8.17 -1.41
CA CYS A 8 -30.21 -8.47 -2.78
C CYS A 8 -28.95 -9.35 -2.86
N ASP A 9 -28.34 -9.69 -1.72
CA ASP A 9 -27.09 -10.46 -1.68
C ASP A 9 -27.36 -11.96 -1.82
N LYS A 10 -27.06 -12.53 -3.00
CA LYS A 10 -27.15 -13.97 -3.26
C LYS A 10 -26.19 -14.83 -2.43
N TYR A 11 -25.15 -14.21 -1.84
CA TYR A 11 -24.17 -14.88 -1.00
C TYR A 11 -24.53 -14.82 0.50
N GLU A 12 -25.55 -14.05 0.86
CA GLU A 12 -26.01 -13.86 2.25
C GLU A 12 -24.89 -13.46 3.22
N MET A 13 -23.90 -12.70 2.73
CA MET A 13 -22.76 -12.26 3.54
C MET A 13 -23.22 -11.36 4.68
N ASN A 14 -22.84 -11.72 5.90
CA ASN A 14 -22.98 -10.81 7.04
C ASN A 14 -21.85 -9.80 7.04
N TRP A 15 -22.18 -8.51 6.83
CA TRP A 15 -21.24 -7.39 6.85
C TRP A 15 -20.77 -6.96 8.24
N ILE A 16 -21.09 -7.75 9.27
CA ILE A 16 -20.67 -7.52 10.65
C ILE A 16 -19.87 -8.74 11.12
N ARG A 17 -18.69 -8.49 11.68
CA ARG A 17 -17.87 -9.53 12.31
C ARG A 17 -18.63 -10.18 13.48
N GLU A 18 -18.42 -11.46 13.68
CA GLU A 18 -19.09 -12.23 14.74
C GLU A 18 -18.64 -11.85 16.15
N ASP A 19 -17.39 -11.39 16.29
CA ASP A 19 -16.72 -11.09 17.56
C ASP A 19 -16.90 -9.65 18.06
N ALA A 20 -17.67 -8.81 17.35
CA ALA A 20 -17.89 -7.42 17.69
C ALA A 20 -19.33 -6.95 17.48
N GLU A 21 -19.71 -5.86 18.13
CA GLU A 21 -21.04 -5.28 18.07
C GLU A 21 -21.04 -3.95 17.32
N TRP A 22 -21.79 -3.90 16.21
CA TRP A 22 -21.98 -2.68 15.42
C TRP A 22 -22.73 -1.60 16.20
N GLY A 23 -22.19 -0.40 16.17
CA GLY A 23 -22.76 0.79 16.80
C GLY A 23 -22.49 0.89 18.29
N LYS A 24 -21.60 0.08 18.86
CA LYS A 24 -21.05 0.33 20.19
C LYS A 24 -20.34 1.68 20.20
N THR A 25 -20.51 2.46 21.28
CA THR A 25 -19.94 3.81 21.41
C THR A 25 -18.96 3.91 22.56
N VAL A 26 -17.94 4.74 22.38
CA VAL A 26 -17.03 5.21 23.45
C VAL A 26 -17.20 6.73 23.55
N MET A 27 -17.31 7.25 24.77
CA MET A 27 -17.52 8.67 25.03
C MET A 27 -17.03 9.05 26.43
N PRO A 28 -16.76 10.36 26.71
CA PRO A 28 -16.38 10.85 28.01
C PRO A 28 -17.50 10.69 29.06
N TYR A 29 -17.10 10.68 30.34
CA TYR A 29 -18.02 10.73 31.46
C TYR A 29 -18.97 11.94 31.35
N GLY A 30 -20.25 11.71 31.67
CA GLY A 30 -21.28 12.74 31.60
C GLY A 30 -21.88 12.94 30.19
N MET A 31 -21.48 12.12 29.25
CA MET A 31 -22.13 12.04 27.93
C MET A 31 -22.95 10.76 27.84
N THR A 32 -24.10 10.82 27.17
CA THR A 32 -24.93 9.64 26.84
C THR A 32 -25.14 9.59 25.33
N CYS A 33 -25.35 8.39 24.79
CA CYS A 33 -25.68 8.20 23.39
C CYS A 33 -27.01 7.46 23.23
N LYS A 34 -27.93 8.03 22.44
CA LYS A 34 -29.12 7.34 21.93
C LYS A 34 -28.87 6.92 20.49
N VAL A 35 -29.14 5.66 20.16
CA VAL A 35 -29.00 5.13 18.82
C VAL A 35 -30.36 4.86 18.23
N GLU A 36 -30.63 5.39 17.04
CA GLU A 36 -31.84 5.14 16.25
C GLU A 36 -31.45 4.49 14.94
N ARG A 37 -32.24 3.50 14.51
CA ARG A 37 -32.04 2.76 13.24
C ARG A 37 -33.34 2.65 12.50
N GLU A 38 -33.30 2.89 11.20
CA GLU A 38 -34.44 2.80 10.31
C GLU A 38 -34.03 2.10 9.01
N ALA A 39 -34.73 1.04 8.65
CA ALA A 39 -34.57 0.38 7.34
C ALA A 39 -35.42 1.11 6.30
N VAL A 40 -34.82 1.57 5.22
CA VAL A 40 -35.47 2.26 4.10
C VAL A 40 -35.15 1.51 2.81
N GLY A 41 -36.05 0.60 2.41
CA GLY A 41 -35.79 -0.30 1.27
C GLY A 41 -34.60 -1.21 1.53
N VAL A 42 -33.56 -1.09 0.72
CA VAL A 42 -32.32 -1.87 0.85
C VAL A 42 -31.24 -1.14 1.66
N THR A 43 -31.54 0.04 2.18
CA THR A 43 -30.59 0.88 2.95
C THR A 43 -30.95 0.89 4.43
N THR A 44 -29.97 1.23 5.27
CA THR A 44 -30.17 1.44 6.71
C THR A 44 -29.68 2.82 7.08
N VAL A 45 -30.55 3.64 7.69
CA VAL A 45 -30.20 4.93 8.28
C VAL A 45 -29.91 4.73 9.76
N GLU A 46 -28.77 5.20 10.22
CA GLU A 46 -28.39 5.17 11.64
C GLU A 46 -28.14 6.57 12.16
N ARG A 47 -28.69 6.91 13.34
CA ARG A 47 -28.46 8.14 14.08
C ARG A 47 -27.89 7.85 15.45
N TYR A 48 -26.81 8.56 15.78
CA TYR A 48 -26.17 8.56 17.08
C TYR A 48 -26.30 9.95 17.69
N ILE A 49 -27.11 10.08 18.76
CA ILE A 49 -27.41 11.34 19.42
C ILE A 49 -26.65 11.38 20.73
N PHE A 50 -25.53 12.09 20.74
CA PHE A 50 -24.67 12.28 21.90
C PHE A 50 -25.15 13.50 22.68
N LYS A 51 -25.46 13.34 23.98
CA LYS A 51 -25.99 14.40 24.82
C LYS A 51 -25.14 14.63 26.06
N ASN A 52 -24.80 15.88 26.34
CA ASN A 52 -24.21 16.31 27.60
C ASN A 52 -25.27 16.25 28.72
N THR A 53 -25.03 15.44 29.74
CA THR A 53 -25.93 15.29 30.90
C THR A 53 -25.46 16.04 32.16
N LEU A 54 -24.30 16.70 32.07
CA LEU A 54 -23.74 17.50 33.15
C LEU A 54 -24.31 18.93 33.14
N ASP A 55 -24.13 19.60 34.24
CA ASP A 55 -24.42 21.04 34.44
C ASP A 55 -23.29 21.97 33.96
N ARG A 56 -22.26 21.43 33.31
CA ARG A 56 -21.07 22.12 32.78
C ARG A 56 -20.76 21.69 31.36
N TYR A 57 -19.92 22.47 30.66
CA TYR A 57 -19.47 22.14 29.32
C TYR A 57 -18.64 20.87 29.29
N ILE A 58 -18.82 20.06 28.23
CA ILE A 58 -17.95 18.96 27.87
C ILE A 58 -17.15 19.36 26.63
N PHE A 59 -15.83 19.27 26.73
CA PHE A 59 -14.90 19.45 25.62
C PHE A 59 -14.32 18.08 25.25
N THR A 60 -14.35 17.73 23.98
CA THR A 60 -13.76 16.47 23.48
C THR A 60 -12.52 16.74 22.66
N HIS A 61 -11.64 15.75 22.61
CA HIS A 61 -10.47 15.72 21.74
C HIS A 61 -10.70 14.70 20.63
N ARG A 62 -9.83 14.70 19.61
CA ARG A 62 -9.78 13.67 18.58
C ARG A 62 -9.63 12.30 19.24
N GLY A 63 -10.45 11.31 18.85
CA GLY A 63 -10.48 9.98 19.47
C GLY A 63 -11.27 9.85 20.77
N SER A 64 -11.79 10.95 21.36
CA SER A 64 -12.57 10.90 22.63
C SER A 64 -13.97 10.30 22.46
N VAL A 65 -14.58 10.45 21.30
CA VAL A 65 -15.90 9.92 20.96
C VAL A 65 -15.78 9.08 19.71
N SER A 66 -16.20 7.82 19.78
CA SER A 66 -16.08 6.89 18.66
C SER A 66 -17.30 5.98 18.56
N VAL A 67 -17.56 5.52 17.34
CA VAL A 67 -18.60 4.53 17.02
C VAL A 67 -17.94 3.32 16.32
N CYS A 68 -18.24 2.13 16.82
CA CYS A 68 -17.74 0.86 16.29
C CYS A 68 -18.45 0.49 14.98
N VAL A 69 -17.67 0.23 13.92
CA VAL A 69 -18.11 -0.29 12.62
C VAL A 69 -17.31 -1.56 12.28
N PRO A 70 -17.65 -2.69 12.86
CA PRO A 70 -16.86 -3.91 12.81
C PRO A 70 -17.09 -4.67 11.50
N LEU A 71 -16.57 -4.16 10.40
CA LEU A 71 -16.60 -4.82 9.10
C LEU A 71 -15.65 -6.03 9.08
N PRO A 72 -15.96 -7.12 8.36
CA PRO A 72 -15.18 -8.36 8.36
C PRO A 72 -13.97 -8.28 7.42
N ASP A 73 -13.04 -7.36 7.71
CA ASP A 73 -11.77 -7.21 6.99
C ASP A 73 -10.68 -8.06 7.67
N SER A 74 -10.67 -9.33 7.34
CA SER A 74 -9.73 -10.32 7.86
C SER A 74 -9.41 -11.38 6.80
N TYR A 75 -8.25 -12.03 6.95
CA TYR A 75 -7.61 -12.83 5.91
C TYR A 75 -7.28 -14.26 6.41
N PRO A 76 -8.27 -15.07 6.79
CA PRO A 76 -8.02 -16.40 7.36
C PRO A 76 -7.52 -17.43 6.34
N ASP A 77 -8.16 -17.50 5.18
CA ASP A 77 -7.81 -18.33 4.03
C ASP A 77 -8.50 -17.76 2.77
N THR A 78 -7.99 -18.10 1.60
CA THR A 78 -8.47 -17.53 0.34
C THR A 78 -9.97 -17.77 0.08
N ALA A 79 -10.48 -18.97 0.34
CA ALA A 79 -11.89 -19.29 0.09
C ALA A 79 -12.82 -18.47 0.98
N THR A 80 -12.48 -18.36 2.27
CA THR A 80 -13.21 -17.51 3.23
C THR A 80 -13.11 -16.03 2.86
N CYS A 81 -11.92 -15.56 2.43
CA CYS A 81 -11.72 -14.18 2.00
C CYS A 81 -12.64 -13.84 0.83
N ILE A 82 -12.60 -14.62 -0.24
CA ILE A 82 -13.40 -14.39 -1.44
C ILE A 82 -14.92 -14.46 -1.14
N GLY A 83 -15.35 -15.42 -0.31
CA GLY A 83 -16.76 -15.64 -0.03
C GLY A 83 -17.37 -14.67 0.98
N ASN A 84 -16.65 -14.35 2.06
CA ASN A 84 -17.24 -13.78 3.28
C ASN A 84 -16.40 -12.66 3.93
N ARG A 85 -15.49 -12.02 3.20
CA ARG A 85 -14.67 -10.91 3.72
C ARG A 85 -14.69 -9.73 2.75
N CYS A 86 -14.24 -8.59 3.26
CA CYS A 86 -14.20 -7.36 2.48
C CYS A 86 -12.91 -6.56 2.73
N HIS A 87 -12.50 -5.80 1.72
CA HIS A 87 -11.50 -4.74 1.84
C HIS A 87 -12.21 -3.44 2.26
N VAL A 88 -11.78 -2.84 3.35
CA VAL A 88 -12.40 -1.62 3.90
C VAL A 88 -11.52 -0.42 3.65
N HIS A 89 -12.05 0.58 2.95
CA HIS A 89 -11.43 1.88 2.72
C HIS A 89 -12.21 2.95 3.48
N ILE A 90 -11.59 3.53 4.51
CA ILE A 90 -12.21 4.54 5.37
C ILE A 90 -11.69 5.92 4.98
N CYS A 91 -12.57 6.85 4.70
CA CYS A 91 -12.28 8.27 4.50
C CYS A 91 -12.89 9.08 5.63
N CYS A 92 -12.05 9.66 6.48
CA CYS A 92 -12.46 10.58 7.52
C CYS A 92 -12.12 12.01 7.08
N ALA A 93 -13.04 12.62 6.33
CA ALA A 93 -12.90 13.94 5.71
C ALA A 93 -14.03 14.88 6.14
N GLU A 94 -14.18 15.03 7.44
CA GLU A 94 -15.22 15.83 8.11
C GLU A 94 -16.63 15.47 7.60
N GLU A 95 -17.39 16.41 7.04
CA GLU A 95 -18.75 16.19 6.52
C GLU A 95 -18.79 15.37 5.24
N ALA A 96 -17.67 15.26 4.51
CA ALA A 96 -17.55 14.44 3.30
C ALA A 96 -17.09 12.99 3.58
N SER A 97 -17.09 12.57 4.83
CA SER A 97 -16.60 11.23 5.25
C SER A 97 -17.48 10.10 4.71
N TYR A 98 -16.82 8.98 4.40
CA TYR A 98 -17.47 7.76 3.93
C TYR A 98 -16.65 6.50 4.28
N VAL A 99 -17.30 5.34 4.20
CA VAL A 99 -16.63 4.04 4.16
C VAL A 99 -17.04 3.32 2.89
N LEU A 100 -16.06 2.81 2.17
CA LEU A 100 -16.22 1.97 0.99
C LEU A 100 -15.65 0.60 1.30
N ALA A 101 -16.48 -0.43 1.26
CA ALA A 101 -16.05 -1.79 1.50
C ALA A 101 -16.37 -2.67 0.30
N PHE A 102 -15.34 -3.25 -0.31
CA PHE A 102 -15.46 -4.20 -1.39
C PHE A 102 -15.45 -5.63 -0.87
N ARG A 103 -16.38 -6.48 -1.32
CA ARG A 103 -16.23 -7.93 -1.15
C ARG A 103 -14.90 -8.38 -1.79
N MET A 104 -14.10 -9.15 -1.07
CA MET A 104 -12.77 -9.56 -1.56
C MET A 104 -12.81 -10.38 -2.84
N GLY A 105 -13.89 -11.12 -3.08
CA GLY A 105 -14.12 -11.84 -4.34
C GLY A 105 -14.51 -10.96 -5.54
N GLY A 106 -14.68 -9.65 -5.34
CA GLY A 106 -14.98 -8.70 -6.41
C GLY A 106 -16.44 -8.67 -6.88
N GLU A 107 -17.30 -9.59 -6.43
CA GLU A 107 -18.69 -9.65 -6.84
C GLU A 107 -19.61 -8.80 -5.94
N ALA A 108 -20.51 -8.07 -6.58
CA ALA A 108 -21.55 -7.28 -5.90
C ALA A 108 -22.57 -8.18 -5.15
N PRO A 109 -23.31 -7.63 -4.18
CA PRO A 109 -23.25 -6.26 -3.70
C PRO A 109 -22.04 -6.00 -2.81
N HIS A 110 -21.53 -4.78 -2.88
CA HIS A 110 -20.55 -4.23 -1.95
C HIS A 110 -21.24 -3.33 -0.92
N LEU A 111 -20.51 -2.84 0.11
CA LEU A 111 -21.09 -1.98 1.14
C LEU A 111 -20.52 -0.56 1.06
N GLY A 112 -21.41 0.44 1.02
CA GLY A 112 -21.12 1.84 1.23
C GLY A 112 -21.71 2.34 2.55
N LEU A 113 -20.99 3.26 3.22
CA LEU A 113 -21.51 4.08 4.32
C LEU A 113 -21.25 5.53 3.97
N ALA A 114 -22.29 6.34 3.87
CA ALA A 114 -22.22 7.77 3.59
C ALA A 114 -22.62 8.58 4.83
N LEU A 115 -21.75 9.44 5.32
CA LEU A 115 -22.09 10.39 6.38
C LEU A 115 -23.08 11.42 5.83
N THR A 116 -24.21 11.65 6.52
CA THR A 116 -25.24 12.63 6.13
C THR A 116 -25.37 13.78 7.11
N LYS A 117 -24.90 13.58 8.35
CA LYS A 117 -24.87 14.61 9.39
C LYS A 117 -23.72 14.36 10.37
N GLY A 118 -23.13 15.44 10.85
CA GLY A 118 -22.00 15.40 11.78
C GLY A 118 -20.66 15.39 11.03
N SER A 119 -19.59 15.06 11.74
CA SER A 119 -18.22 15.15 11.22
C SER A 119 -17.34 14.06 11.82
N LEU A 120 -16.55 13.37 10.96
CA LEU A 120 -15.57 12.37 11.37
C LEU A 120 -14.15 12.90 11.14
N SER A 121 -13.23 12.62 12.06
CA SER A 121 -11.86 13.17 12.02
C SER A 121 -10.76 12.15 11.84
N SER A 122 -11.02 10.87 12.14
CA SER A 122 -10.05 9.77 12.02
C SER A 122 -10.74 8.44 12.31
N TYR A 123 -9.98 7.34 12.21
CA TYR A 123 -10.41 6.06 12.74
C TYR A 123 -9.32 5.45 13.63
N ARG A 124 -9.72 4.57 14.51
CA ARG A 124 -8.83 3.73 15.32
C ARG A 124 -9.20 2.27 15.18
N VAL A 125 -8.30 1.39 15.64
CA VAL A 125 -8.44 -0.05 15.47
C VAL A 125 -8.20 -0.77 16.79
N ASP A 126 -9.10 -1.68 17.17
CA ASP A 126 -8.86 -2.63 18.23
C ASP A 126 -8.49 -4.00 17.63
N ARG A 127 -7.34 -4.54 18.00
CA ARG A 127 -6.82 -5.83 17.52
C ARG A 127 -6.49 -6.78 18.67
N ASN A 128 -6.55 -8.06 18.37
CA ASN A 128 -6.09 -9.09 19.29
C ASN A 128 -4.62 -9.43 19.03
N ASP A 129 -3.70 -8.71 19.66
CA ASP A 129 -2.25 -8.87 19.49
C ASP A 129 -1.72 -10.23 19.99
N LYS A 130 -2.53 -10.99 20.73
CA LYS A 130 -2.15 -12.32 21.25
C LYS A 130 -2.35 -13.42 20.23
N LEU A 131 -3.15 -13.17 19.22
CA LEU A 131 -3.36 -14.08 18.09
C LEU A 131 -2.50 -13.59 16.94
N LEU A 132 -1.69 -14.46 16.37
CA LEU A 132 -1.08 -14.24 15.06
C LEU A 132 -2.24 -14.20 14.07
N SER A 133 -2.74 -13.01 13.76
CA SER A 133 -3.96 -12.89 12.98
C SER A 133 -3.74 -12.00 11.77
N ASN A 134 -4.04 -12.53 10.63
CA ASN A 134 -4.22 -11.79 9.39
C ASN A 134 -5.55 -11.04 9.48
N ASP A 135 -5.58 -9.98 10.25
CA ASP A 135 -6.78 -9.24 10.61
C ASP A 135 -6.44 -7.76 10.77
N ARG A 136 -7.13 -6.88 10.07
CA ARG A 136 -6.99 -5.44 10.28
C ARG A 136 -7.60 -4.97 11.61
N GLY A 137 -8.47 -5.79 12.22
CA GLY A 137 -9.07 -5.55 13.52
C GLY A 137 -10.49 -4.97 13.44
N VAL A 138 -10.94 -4.41 14.55
CA VAL A 138 -12.27 -3.78 14.71
C VAL A 138 -12.12 -2.28 14.54
N PHE A 139 -12.77 -1.73 13.51
CA PHE A 139 -12.71 -0.30 13.22
C PHE A 139 -13.64 0.51 14.11
N TRP A 140 -13.18 1.68 14.53
CA TRP A 140 -13.93 2.69 15.25
C TRP A 140 -13.78 4.03 14.54
N LEU A 141 -14.89 4.62 14.12
CA LEU A 141 -14.92 5.95 13.52
C LEU A 141 -14.92 7.00 14.62
N ASN A 142 -13.90 7.87 14.64
CA ASN A 142 -13.75 8.93 15.62
C ASN A 142 -14.48 10.19 15.14
N LEU A 143 -15.38 10.71 15.98
CA LEU A 143 -16.04 11.99 15.72
C LEU A 143 -15.02 13.13 15.80
N ALA A 144 -15.28 14.20 15.06
CA ALA A 144 -14.53 15.43 15.19
C ALA A 144 -14.66 15.99 16.61
N PRO A 145 -13.64 16.69 17.14
CA PRO A 145 -13.71 17.35 18.42
C PRO A 145 -14.91 18.31 18.52
N MET A 146 -15.62 18.28 19.64
CA MET A 146 -16.81 19.10 19.85
C MET A 146 -16.84 19.71 21.25
N THR A 147 -17.59 20.78 21.38
CA THR A 147 -17.92 21.42 22.66
C THR A 147 -19.43 21.37 22.84
N LEU A 148 -19.90 20.77 23.94
CA LEU A 148 -21.33 20.67 24.26
C LEU A 148 -21.65 21.43 25.54
N ALA A 149 -22.57 22.41 25.46
CA ALA A 149 -23.13 23.08 26.61
C ALA A 149 -23.97 22.10 27.47
N PRO A 150 -24.33 22.48 28.72
CA PRO A 150 -25.24 21.68 29.54
C PRO A 150 -26.55 21.35 28.82
N GLY A 151 -26.88 20.06 28.71
CA GLY A 151 -28.08 19.57 28.04
C GLY A 151 -28.05 19.58 26.52
N GLU A 152 -27.01 20.12 25.90
CA GLU A 152 -26.84 20.13 24.45
C GLU A 152 -26.58 18.73 23.89
N ALA A 153 -27.03 18.52 22.64
CA ALA A 153 -26.82 17.25 21.93
C ALA A 153 -26.18 17.48 20.56
N TYR A 154 -25.30 16.56 20.17
CA TYR A 154 -24.68 16.47 18.85
C TYR A 154 -25.14 15.18 18.16
N THR A 155 -25.53 15.29 16.88
CA THR A 155 -26.02 14.15 16.11
C THR A 155 -25.05 13.79 15.00
N VAL A 156 -24.71 12.52 14.92
CA VAL A 156 -24.07 11.91 13.76
C VAL A 156 -25.08 10.99 13.10
N GLU A 157 -25.21 11.11 11.78
CA GLU A 157 -26.08 10.27 10.98
C GLU A 157 -25.36 9.79 9.74
N TRP A 158 -25.56 8.53 9.39
CA TRP A 158 -25.10 7.96 8.13
C TRP A 158 -26.11 6.98 7.55
N VAL A 159 -25.93 6.74 6.25
CA VAL A 159 -26.71 5.73 5.49
C VAL A 159 -25.78 4.62 5.08
N ILE A 160 -26.16 3.39 5.37
CA ILE A 160 -25.52 2.16 4.90
C ILE A 160 -26.29 1.68 3.68
N PHE A 161 -25.60 1.39 2.58
CA PHE A 161 -26.22 1.03 1.31
C PHE A 161 -25.40 -0.01 0.53
N PRO A 162 -26.04 -0.89 -0.26
CA PRO A 162 -25.37 -1.76 -1.20
C PRO A 162 -24.98 -1.00 -2.47
N HIS A 163 -23.85 -1.40 -3.11
CA HIS A 163 -23.43 -0.87 -4.40
C HIS A 163 -22.78 -1.93 -5.30
N GLU A 164 -22.75 -1.66 -6.62
CA GLU A 164 -22.30 -2.60 -7.65
C GLU A 164 -20.81 -2.44 -8.02
N GLY A 165 -20.12 -1.45 -7.48
CA GLY A 165 -18.72 -1.14 -7.77
C GLY A 165 -18.40 0.34 -7.57
N LYS A 166 -17.20 0.76 -8.00
CA LYS A 166 -16.68 2.13 -7.75
C LYS A 166 -17.61 3.23 -8.27
N GLU A 167 -18.02 3.14 -9.53
CA GLU A 167 -18.87 4.17 -10.16
C GLU A 167 -20.24 4.29 -9.48
N ASP A 168 -20.88 3.16 -9.19
CA ASP A 168 -22.17 3.14 -8.50
C ASP A 168 -22.06 3.65 -7.06
N PHE A 169 -20.95 3.32 -6.37
CA PHE A 169 -20.67 3.88 -5.05
C PHE A 169 -20.63 5.42 -5.07
N TRP A 170 -19.84 6.01 -5.97
CA TRP A 170 -19.74 7.47 -6.08
C TRP A 170 -21.07 8.12 -6.47
N GLY A 171 -21.82 7.50 -7.39
CA GLY A 171 -23.15 7.96 -7.76
C GLY A 171 -24.11 7.99 -6.56
N LYS A 172 -24.15 6.91 -5.79
CA LYS A 172 -24.99 6.79 -4.58
C LYS A 172 -24.53 7.71 -3.47
N LEU A 173 -23.23 7.82 -3.22
CA LEU A 173 -22.66 8.72 -2.21
C LEU A 173 -23.11 10.17 -2.44
N ARG A 174 -23.00 10.66 -3.69
CA ARG A 174 -23.45 12.02 -4.09
C ARG A 174 -24.95 12.20 -3.95
N ALA A 175 -25.74 11.19 -4.21
CA ALA A 175 -27.19 11.24 -4.06
C ALA A 175 -27.65 11.22 -2.60
N ILE A 176 -26.94 10.48 -1.74
CA ILE A 176 -27.28 10.30 -0.32
C ILE A 176 -26.80 11.47 0.52
N ASN A 177 -25.53 11.89 0.35
CA ASN A 177 -24.97 13.00 1.12
C ASN A 177 -25.10 14.32 0.35
N ALA A 178 -26.17 15.07 0.62
CA ALA A 178 -26.41 16.39 0.00
C ALA A 178 -25.32 17.45 0.34
N ARG A 179 -24.41 17.16 1.25
CA ARG A 179 -23.27 18.02 1.65
C ARG A 179 -21.94 17.49 1.15
N HIS A 180 -21.96 16.45 0.32
CA HIS A 180 -20.72 15.83 -0.18
C HIS A 180 -19.93 16.79 -1.09
N ILE A 181 -18.63 16.69 -1.01
CA ILE A 181 -17.68 17.38 -1.88
C ILE A 181 -16.71 16.31 -2.40
N ASP A 182 -16.73 16.07 -3.71
CA ASP A 182 -15.69 15.24 -4.34
C ASP A 182 -14.36 15.99 -4.28
N VAL A 183 -13.31 15.31 -3.87
CA VAL A 183 -11.96 15.87 -3.74
C VAL A 183 -11.00 15.07 -4.59
N GLU A 184 -10.23 15.76 -5.42
CA GLU A 184 -9.28 15.13 -6.34
C GLU A 184 -8.03 16.00 -6.47
N ALA A 185 -6.86 15.41 -6.25
CA ALA A 185 -5.57 15.99 -6.60
C ALA A 185 -5.04 15.36 -7.89
N GLU A 186 -4.34 16.12 -8.72
CA GLU A 186 -3.68 15.59 -9.93
C GLU A 186 -2.64 14.52 -9.55
N ASN A 187 -1.86 14.79 -8.50
CA ASN A 187 -0.98 13.84 -7.83
C ASN A 187 -1.08 14.05 -6.32
N TYR A 188 -1.04 12.97 -5.55
CA TYR A 188 -1.02 13.05 -4.08
C TYR A 188 0.40 13.07 -3.51
N THR A 189 1.37 12.49 -4.21
CA THR A 189 2.81 12.68 -3.96
C THR A 189 3.41 13.43 -5.14
N ILE A 190 3.99 14.59 -4.87
CA ILE A 190 4.39 15.61 -5.85
C ILE A 190 5.88 15.86 -5.67
N PHE A 191 6.63 15.87 -6.77
CA PHE A 191 8.05 16.23 -6.73
C PHE A 191 8.27 17.72 -6.92
N SER A 192 9.31 18.27 -6.28
CA SER A 192 9.68 19.68 -6.42
C SER A 192 9.82 20.08 -7.89
N GLY A 193 9.15 21.18 -8.25
CA GLY A 193 9.03 21.66 -9.62
C GLY A 193 7.73 21.25 -10.34
N GLU A 194 6.98 20.26 -9.82
CA GLU A 194 5.63 19.95 -10.29
C GLU A 194 4.61 20.83 -9.55
N PRO A 195 3.56 21.36 -10.19
CA PRO A 195 2.54 22.13 -9.48
C PRO A 195 1.64 21.25 -8.60
N VAL A 196 1.28 21.76 -7.43
CA VAL A 196 0.22 21.17 -6.60
C VAL A 196 -1.12 21.63 -7.14
N ARG A 197 -1.93 20.70 -7.68
CA ARG A 197 -3.27 20.99 -8.20
C ARG A 197 -4.30 20.14 -7.51
N VAL A 198 -5.28 20.79 -6.84
CA VAL A 198 -6.40 20.11 -6.21
C VAL A 198 -7.72 20.73 -6.69
N SER A 199 -8.69 19.88 -6.97
CA SER A 199 -10.07 20.27 -7.30
C SER A 199 -11.05 19.73 -6.26
N PHE A 200 -12.03 20.57 -5.92
CA PHE A 200 -13.15 20.24 -5.06
C PHE A 200 -14.44 20.49 -5.83
N LYS A 201 -15.33 19.51 -5.84
CA LYS A 201 -16.60 19.54 -6.61
C LYS A 201 -17.78 19.30 -5.66
N PRO A 202 -18.32 20.36 -5.01
CA PRO A 202 -19.51 20.23 -4.18
C PRO A 202 -20.71 19.72 -5.01
N VAL A 203 -21.51 18.81 -4.43
CA VAL A 203 -22.76 18.34 -5.06
C VAL A 203 -23.91 19.33 -4.90
N PHE A 204 -23.69 20.42 -4.19
CA PHE A 204 -24.64 21.49 -3.90
C PHE A 204 -24.21 22.84 -4.50
N ALA A 205 -25.18 23.72 -4.71
CA ALA A 205 -24.89 25.10 -5.13
C ALA A 205 -24.26 25.89 -3.97
N PHE A 206 -23.26 26.70 -4.26
CA PHE A 206 -22.57 27.52 -3.27
C PHE A 206 -22.27 28.92 -3.83
N ASP A 207 -22.09 29.87 -2.92
CA ASP A 207 -21.61 31.20 -3.23
C ASP A 207 -20.07 31.22 -3.15
N PRO A 208 -19.37 31.60 -4.22
CA PRO A 208 -17.91 31.70 -4.22
C PRO A 208 -17.33 32.57 -3.10
N GLU A 209 -18.07 33.56 -2.60
CA GLU A 209 -17.65 34.43 -1.48
C GLU A 209 -17.59 33.68 -0.14
N THR A 210 -18.28 32.53 -0.03
CA THR A 210 -18.28 31.67 1.17
C THR A 210 -17.16 30.62 1.15
N VAL A 211 -16.38 30.56 0.06
CA VAL A 211 -15.32 29.57 -0.11
C VAL A 211 -14.02 30.05 0.53
N THR A 212 -13.41 29.20 1.33
CA THR A 212 -12.06 29.43 1.87
C THR A 212 -11.27 28.11 1.87
N VAL A 213 -10.07 28.13 1.31
CA VAL A 213 -9.12 27.04 1.44
C VAL A 213 -7.95 27.49 2.32
N LYS A 214 -7.57 26.64 3.27
CA LYS A 214 -6.43 26.91 4.18
C LYS A 214 -5.41 25.78 4.10
N CYS A 215 -4.13 26.16 4.09
CA CYS A 215 -3.02 25.26 4.34
C CYS A 215 -2.33 25.71 5.63
N GLY A 216 -2.58 24.99 6.72
CA GLY A 216 -2.22 25.45 8.07
C GLY A 216 -2.90 26.77 8.42
N ARG A 217 -2.11 27.83 8.66
CA ARG A 217 -2.63 29.17 8.97
C ARG A 217 -2.81 30.08 7.75
N ARG A 218 -2.30 29.65 6.60
CA ARG A 218 -2.31 30.43 5.36
C ARG A 218 -3.60 30.17 4.58
N THR A 219 -4.23 31.24 4.09
CA THR A 219 -5.31 31.14 3.10
C THR A 219 -4.68 30.93 1.71
N VAL A 220 -5.19 29.96 0.98
CA VAL A 220 -4.74 29.60 -0.37
C VAL A 220 -5.65 30.29 -1.39
N PRO A 221 -5.10 30.94 -2.42
CA PRO A 221 -5.89 31.46 -3.53
C PRO A 221 -6.72 30.38 -4.21
N THR A 222 -7.97 30.67 -4.49
CA THR A 222 -8.91 29.74 -5.13
C THR A 222 -9.51 30.30 -6.38
N VAL A 223 -9.81 29.42 -7.35
CA VAL A 223 -10.59 29.74 -8.54
C VAL A 223 -11.87 28.94 -8.51
N CYS A 224 -13.01 29.64 -8.54
CA CYS A 224 -14.34 29.02 -8.54
C CYS A 224 -14.98 29.19 -9.92
N GLU A 225 -15.01 28.11 -10.71
CA GLU A 225 -15.59 28.11 -12.05
C GLU A 225 -16.47 26.89 -12.28
N LYS A 226 -17.65 27.11 -12.86
CA LYS A 226 -18.60 26.04 -13.23
C LYS A 226 -18.90 25.04 -12.09
N GLY A 227 -19.01 25.53 -10.85
CA GLY A 227 -19.28 24.71 -9.67
C GLY A 227 -18.08 23.90 -9.18
N VAL A 228 -16.87 24.14 -9.67
CA VAL A 228 -15.63 23.52 -9.22
C VAL A 228 -14.74 24.58 -8.57
N ILE A 229 -14.21 24.25 -7.39
CA ILE A 229 -13.23 25.04 -6.65
C ILE A 229 -11.85 24.43 -6.95
N ARG A 230 -10.89 25.25 -7.40
CA ARG A 230 -9.53 24.80 -7.72
C ARG A 230 -8.49 25.59 -6.96
N ILE A 231 -7.44 24.91 -6.58
CA ILE A 231 -6.18 25.51 -6.11
C ILE A 231 -5.04 25.06 -7.01
N GLU A 232 -4.08 25.95 -7.19
CA GLU A 232 -2.79 25.66 -7.82
C GLU A 232 -1.70 26.38 -7.04
N GLU A 233 -0.65 25.64 -6.61
CA GLU A 233 0.47 26.18 -5.85
C GLU A 233 1.80 25.58 -6.29
N ASP A 234 2.88 26.28 -6.01
CA ASP A 234 4.24 25.80 -6.22
C ASP A 234 4.63 24.71 -5.21
N SER A 235 5.56 23.85 -5.60
CA SER A 235 6.08 22.74 -4.80
C SER A 235 7.55 22.91 -4.38
N GLU A 236 8.03 24.14 -4.22
CA GLU A 236 9.46 24.38 -3.89
C GLU A 236 9.88 23.83 -2.53
N ALA A 237 8.98 23.90 -1.53
CA ALA A 237 9.29 23.44 -0.17
C ALA A 237 8.73 22.03 0.08
N PRO A 238 9.55 21.01 0.34
CA PRO A 238 9.12 19.67 0.73
C PRO A 238 8.33 19.67 2.05
N GLY A 239 7.39 18.75 2.16
CA GLY A 239 6.58 18.53 3.36
C GLY A 239 5.12 18.20 3.04
N GLU A 240 4.43 17.71 4.03
CA GLU A 240 3.00 17.44 3.95
C GLU A 240 2.21 18.75 3.92
N ARG A 241 1.22 18.79 3.03
CA ARG A 241 0.29 19.93 2.88
C ARG A 241 -1.14 19.43 2.99
N ARG A 242 -1.80 19.83 4.05
CA ARG A 242 -3.23 19.60 4.22
C ARG A 242 -3.99 20.87 3.82
N TYR A 243 -4.85 20.73 2.83
CA TYR A 243 -5.73 21.78 2.33
C TYR A 243 -7.13 21.60 2.92
N ASP A 244 -7.45 22.37 3.97
CA ASP A 244 -8.77 22.41 4.57
C ASP A 244 -9.67 23.34 3.75
N LEU A 245 -10.72 22.79 3.15
CA LEU A 245 -11.75 23.55 2.43
C LEU A 245 -12.93 23.84 3.35
N PHE A 246 -13.42 25.06 3.27
CA PHE A 246 -14.67 25.53 3.88
C PHE A 246 -15.56 26.08 2.78
N VAL A 247 -16.82 25.62 2.70
CA VAL A 247 -17.86 26.13 1.81
C VAL A 247 -19.08 26.43 2.70
N GLY A 248 -19.21 27.67 3.15
CA GLY A 248 -20.14 28.04 4.23
C GLY A 248 -19.82 27.27 5.51
N ASP A 249 -20.74 26.41 5.94
CA ASP A 249 -20.60 25.56 7.13
C ASP A 249 -20.15 24.12 6.81
N VAL A 250 -19.93 23.79 5.53
CA VAL A 250 -19.42 22.47 5.09
C VAL A 250 -17.91 22.49 5.07
N LYS A 251 -17.30 21.44 5.61
CA LYS A 251 -15.86 21.29 5.68
C LYS A 251 -15.41 19.94 5.12
N THR A 252 -14.30 19.94 4.39
CA THR A 252 -13.55 18.74 3.99
C THR A 252 -12.07 19.08 3.80
N HIS A 253 -11.24 18.11 3.45
CA HIS A 253 -9.83 18.36 3.18
C HIS A 253 -9.24 17.45 2.11
N CYS A 254 -8.07 17.85 1.63
CA CYS A 254 -7.15 17.03 0.82
C CYS A 254 -5.76 17.09 1.45
N THR A 255 -5.07 15.96 1.52
CA THR A 255 -3.68 15.90 2.00
C THR A 255 -2.77 15.43 0.88
N VAL A 256 -1.74 16.24 0.57
CA VAL A 256 -0.71 15.89 -0.41
C VAL A 256 0.67 15.96 0.23
N LEU A 257 1.63 15.24 -0.33
CA LEU A 257 3.03 15.26 0.09
C LEU A 257 3.90 15.83 -1.01
N VAL A 258 4.67 16.86 -0.69
CA VAL A 258 5.71 17.41 -1.58
C VAL A 258 7.06 16.84 -1.17
N LEU A 259 7.79 16.28 -2.11
CA LEU A 259 9.13 15.71 -1.93
C LEU A 259 10.16 16.48 -2.78
N PRO A 260 11.48 16.37 -2.48
CA PRO A 260 12.51 16.74 -3.44
C PRO A 260 12.30 16.05 -4.77
N THR A 261 13.01 16.44 -5.81
CA THR A 261 12.99 15.70 -7.08
C THR A 261 13.35 14.23 -6.84
N LEU A 262 12.78 13.33 -7.63
CA LEU A 262 13.04 11.90 -7.49
C LEU A 262 14.54 11.58 -7.58
N GLU A 263 15.27 12.28 -8.47
CA GLU A 263 16.72 12.17 -8.61
C GLU A 263 17.46 12.54 -7.32
N ALA A 264 17.15 13.71 -6.72
CA ALA A 264 17.76 14.14 -5.47
C ALA A 264 17.44 13.20 -4.30
N LEU A 265 16.22 12.67 -4.27
CA LEU A 265 15.77 11.71 -3.25
C LEU A 265 16.52 10.38 -3.39
N ALA A 266 16.70 9.90 -4.63
CA ALA A 266 17.44 8.68 -4.93
C ALA A 266 18.94 8.82 -4.61
N GLU A 267 19.56 9.98 -4.95
CA GLU A 267 20.94 10.27 -4.57
C GLU A 267 21.12 10.22 -3.05
N ALA A 268 20.29 10.98 -2.33
CA ALA A 268 20.36 11.02 -0.86
C ALA A 268 20.19 9.62 -0.26
N ARG A 269 19.26 8.82 -0.79
CA ARG A 269 19.04 7.44 -0.34
C ARG A 269 20.23 6.53 -0.60
N CYS A 270 20.83 6.56 -1.79
CA CYS A 270 22.00 5.76 -2.10
C CYS A 270 23.21 6.13 -1.22
N ARG A 271 23.43 7.42 -0.95
CA ARG A 271 24.47 7.86 -0.01
C ARG A 271 24.19 7.38 1.41
N PHE A 272 22.94 7.46 1.87
CA PHE A 272 22.56 6.96 3.19
C PHE A 272 22.79 5.44 3.32
N LEU A 273 22.46 4.66 2.28
CA LEU A 273 22.75 3.22 2.24
C LEU A 273 24.25 2.95 2.40
N ALA A 274 25.08 3.63 1.62
CA ALA A 274 26.55 3.44 1.64
C ALA A 274 27.18 3.88 2.97
N GLU A 275 26.74 5.01 3.55
CA GLU A 275 27.37 5.63 4.70
C GLU A 275 26.83 5.16 6.06
N LYS A 276 25.52 4.78 6.11
CA LYS A 276 24.81 4.50 7.36
C LYS A 276 24.33 3.06 7.50
N GLN A 277 23.94 2.41 6.39
CA GLN A 277 23.36 1.06 6.43
C GLN A 277 24.33 -0.05 6.05
N GLN A 278 25.44 0.26 5.37
CA GLN A 278 26.45 -0.74 5.07
C GLN A 278 27.33 -1.02 6.29
N LEU A 279 27.43 -2.29 6.68
CA LEU A 279 28.33 -2.69 7.77
C LEU A 279 29.78 -2.75 7.28
N HIS A 280 30.65 -2.01 7.97
CA HIS A 280 32.10 -2.05 7.79
C HIS A 280 32.74 -2.71 9.03
N ALA A 281 32.97 -4.01 8.95
CA ALA A 281 33.50 -4.81 10.05
C ALA A 281 34.39 -5.93 9.52
N GLU A 282 35.63 -5.60 9.15
CA GLU A 282 36.60 -6.54 8.55
C GLU A 282 36.69 -7.85 9.36
N GLY A 283 36.58 -8.98 8.67
CA GLY A 283 36.59 -10.30 9.29
C GLY A 283 35.24 -10.75 9.89
N HIS A 284 34.25 -9.88 9.95
CA HIS A 284 32.90 -10.26 10.37
C HIS A 284 32.10 -10.85 9.18
N PRO A 285 31.30 -11.91 9.36
CA PRO A 285 30.51 -12.48 8.27
C PRO A 285 29.55 -11.49 7.58
N LEU A 286 29.05 -10.48 8.31
CA LEU A 286 28.19 -9.42 7.76
C LEU A 286 28.96 -8.24 7.16
N ASP A 287 30.31 -8.27 7.10
CA ASP A 287 31.06 -7.19 6.47
C ASP A 287 30.63 -7.00 5.01
N GLY A 288 30.27 -5.77 4.67
CA GLY A 288 29.75 -5.40 3.36
C GLY A 288 28.22 -5.48 3.22
N ALA A 289 27.50 -6.13 4.14
CA ALA A 289 26.05 -6.22 4.09
C ALA A 289 25.37 -4.86 4.28
N TYR A 290 24.28 -4.62 3.55
CA TYR A 290 23.31 -3.59 3.91
C TYR A 290 22.35 -4.16 4.95
N LEU A 291 22.11 -3.41 6.02
CA LEU A 291 21.32 -3.83 7.18
C LEU A 291 20.16 -2.86 7.42
N THR A 292 19.15 -3.32 8.18
CA THR A 292 18.09 -2.45 8.70
C THR A 292 18.72 -1.32 9.53
N TYR A 293 18.21 -0.10 9.40
CA TYR A 293 18.67 1.04 10.19
C TYR A 293 17.58 1.52 11.13
N ASP A 294 17.95 1.75 12.38
CA ASP A 294 17.08 2.32 13.40
C ASP A 294 17.27 3.83 13.46
N ASN A 295 16.33 4.60 12.91
CA ASN A 295 16.38 6.06 12.88
C ASN A 295 16.30 6.70 14.28
N GLU A 296 15.70 6.02 15.28
CA GLU A 296 15.67 6.52 16.66
C GLU A 296 17.00 6.33 17.39
N GLU A 297 17.62 5.15 17.21
CA GLU A 297 18.86 4.78 17.89
C GLU A 297 20.10 5.26 17.11
N GLY A 298 19.94 5.58 15.82
CA GLY A 298 21.01 6.08 14.96
C GLY A 298 22.05 5.03 14.57
N HIS A 299 21.66 3.75 14.49
CA HIS A 299 22.59 2.66 14.14
C HIS A 299 21.88 1.54 13.36
N VAL A 300 22.69 0.65 12.76
CA VAL A 300 22.19 -0.56 12.10
C VAL A 300 21.65 -1.57 13.10
N PHE A 301 20.59 -2.26 12.69
CA PHE A 301 19.96 -3.35 13.43
C PHE A 301 20.03 -4.65 12.64
N TYR A 302 20.27 -5.75 13.33
CA TYR A 302 20.29 -7.07 12.73
C TYR A 302 19.67 -8.10 13.69
N ALA A 303 18.83 -8.97 13.14
CA ALA A 303 18.40 -10.20 13.80
C ALA A 303 18.32 -11.33 12.77
N ARG A 304 18.99 -12.47 13.09
CA ARG A 304 19.03 -13.61 12.17
C ARG A 304 17.66 -14.23 11.92
N ALA A 305 16.83 -14.25 12.93
CA ALA A 305 15.44 -14.65 12.82
C ALA A 305 14.59 -13.49 12.30
N ASN A 306 13.62 -13.76 11.44
CA ASN A 306 12.69 -12.79 10.86
C ASN A 306 13.28 -11.93 9.73
N ASP A 307 12.55 -10.92 9.33
CA ASP A 307 12.82 -10.05 8.19
C ASP A 307 13.82 -8.91 8.50
N PHE A 308 14.62 -9.06 9.56
CA PHE A 308 15.71 -8.15 9.93
C PHE A 308 17.09 -8.72 9.60
N ASN A 309 17.14 -9.78 8.81
CA ASN A 309 18.40 -10.41 8.36
C ASN A 309 19.02 -9.65 7.19
N ALA A 310 20.24 -10.06 6.79
CA ALA A 310 21.02 -9.38 5.78
C ALA A 310 20.71 -9.81 4.33
N ALA A 311 19.85 -10.80 4.11
CA ALA A 311 19.65 -11.39 2.78
C ALA A 311 18.30 -11.06 2.14
N ARG A 312 17.22 -11.22 2.83
CA ARG A 312 15.84 -11.16 2.30
C ARG A 312 15.54 -9.83 1.58
N GLU A 313 14.65 -9.02 2.12
CA GLU A 313 14.23 -7.75 1.53
C GLU A 313 15.35 -6.71 1.40
N ARG A 314 16.53 -6.94 2.04
CA ARG A 314 17.74 -6.07 1.92
C ARG A 314 18.36 -6.11 0.52
N VAL A 315 18.07 -7.13 -0.28
CA VAL A 315 18.56 -7.22 -1.66
C VAL A 315 18.15 -6.00 -2.49
N CYS A 316 16.99 -5.42 -2.23
CA CYS A 316 16.53 -4.21 -2.89
C CYS A 316 17.50 -3.01 -2.73
N MET A 317 18.25 -2.93 -1.62
CA MET A 317 19.24 -1.86 -1.41
C MET A 317 20.38 -1.94 -2.43
N GLY A 318 20.89 -3.15 -2.69
CA GLY A 318 21.90 -3.39 -3.75
C GLY A 318 21.34 -3.14 -5.14
N MET A 319 20.12 -3.55 -5.40
CA MET A 319 19.45 -3.33 -6.69
C MET A 319 19.21 -1.84 -6.96
N LEU A 320 18.74 -1.08 -5.96
CA LEU A 320 18.58 0.37 -6.05
C LEU A 320 19.92 1.05 -6.34
N MET A 321 21.00 0.65 -5.64
CA MET A 321 22.34 1.18 -5.85
C MET A 321 22.85 0.92 -7.26
N ALA A 322 22.70 -0.32 -7.76
CA ALA A 322 23.09 -0.68 -9.13
C ALA A 322 22.31 0.13 -10.17
N ARG A 323 20.99 0.24 -9.97
CA ARG A 323 20.11 1.01 -10.85
C ARG A 323 20.48 2.49 -10.93
N TYR A 324 20.72 3.12 -9.78
CA TYR A 324 21.12 4.52 -9.72
C TYR A 324 22.47 4.78 -10.42
N LEU A 325 23.45 3.89 -10.22
CA LEU A 325 24.80 4.01 -10.81
C LEU A 325 24.81 3.89 -12.34
N LYS A 326 23.82 3.31 -12.98
CA LYS A 326 23.74 3.22 -14.45
C LYS A 326 23.72 4.60 -15.12
N THR A 327 23.01 5.54 -14.49
CA THR A 327 22.84 6.90 -15.03
C THR A 327 23.64 7.96 -14.27
N HIS A 328 24.09 7.64 -13.04
CA HIS A 328 24.82 8.54 -12.15
C HIS A 328 26.11 7.87 -11.63
N PRO A 329 27.15 7.79 -12.46
CA PRO A 329 28.41 7.18 -12.06
C PRO A 329 29.05 7.92 -10.87
N ASP A 330 29.29 7.19 -9.76
CA ASP A 330 29.93 7.68 -8.54
C ASP A 330 30.86 6.60 -7.99
N ALA A 331 32.14 6.94 -7.83
CA ALA A 331 33.17 5.98 -7.41
C ALA A 331 32.99 5.48 -5.98
N ALA A 332 32.46 6.31 -5.06
CA ALA A 332 32.23 5.91 -3.67
C ALA A 332 31.02 4.97 -3.55
N LEU A 333 29.92 5.28 -4.24
CA LEU A 333 28.74 4.42 -4.30
C LEU A 333 29.05 3.11 -5.02
N ARG A 334 29.88 3.16 -6.08
CA ARG A 334 30.34 1.93 -6.76
C ARG A 334 31.17 1.06 -5.82
N ALA A 335 32.11 1.61 -5.08
CA ALA A 335 32.88 0.85 -4.09
C ALA A 335 32.01 0.23 -2.99
N SER A 336 30.94 0.92 -2.58
CA SER A 336 29.93 0.36 -1.66
C SER A 336 29.20 -0.83 -2.29
N LEU A 337 28.74 -0.71 -3.53
CA LEU A 337 28.10 -1.81 -4.25
C LEU A 337 29.03 -3.01 -4.45
N ASP A 338 30.29 -2.79 -4.84
CA ASP A 338 31.28 -3.86 -5.01
C ASP A 338 31.54 -4.63 -3.70
N ARG A 339 31.59 -3.91 -2.58
CA ARG A 339 31.67 -4.52 -1.24
C ARG A 339 30.42 -5.34 -0.91
N TYR A 340 29.24 -4.83 -1.25
CA TYR A 340 27.98 -5.57 -1.07
C TYR A 340 27.93 -6.84 -1.94
N MET A 341 28.34 -6.77 -3.21
CA MET A 341 28.42 -7.95 -4.08
C MET A 341 29.41 -8.98 -3.54
N THR A 342 30.55 -8.53 -2.97
CA THR A 342 31.48 -9.43 -2.29
C THR A 342 30.84 -10.16 -1.10
N PHE A 343 30.00 -9.47 -0.31
CA PHE A 343 29.22 -10.09 0.76
C PHE A 343 28.19 -11.09 0.19
N ILE A 344 27.46 -10.74 -0.85
CA ILE A 344 26.47 -11.61 -1.51
C ILE A 344 27.12 -12.90 -1.99
N GLU A 345 28.23 -12.83 -2.69
CA GLU A 345 28.94 -14.01 -3.21
C GLU A 345 29.59 -14.86 -2.10
N ARG A 346 30.10 -14.22 -1.05
CA ARG A 346 30.70 -14.93 0.08
C ARG A 346 29.67 -15.67 0.94
N GLU A 347 28.52 -15.05 1.24
CA GLU A 347 27.61 -15.51 2.28
C GLU A 347 26.27 -16.04 1.74
N ILE A 348 25.76 -15.49 0.66
CA ILE A 348 24.37 -15.66 0.26
C ILE A 348 24.22 -16.56 -0.96
N VAL A 349 24.96 -16.31 -2.03
CA VAL A 349 24.80 -17.04 -3.29
C VAL A 349 26.03 -17.91 -3.61
N ASP A 350 25.79 -19.13 -4.03
CA ASP A 350 26.79 -19.95 -4.70
C ASP A 350 26.69 -19.68 -6.21
N VAL A 351 27.63 -18.91 -6.72
CA VAL A 351 27.62 -18.46 -8.13
C VAL A 351 27.78 -19.59 -9.14
N GLU A 352 28.36 -20.74 -8.73
CA GLU A 352 28.55 -21.88 -9.61
C GLU A 352 27.27 -22.73 -9.75
N THR A 353 26.51 -22.85 -8.67
CA THR A 353 25.29 -23.67 -8.63
C THR A 353 24.00 -22.87 -8.73
N GLY A 354 24.04 -21.57 -8.40
CA GLY A 354 22.84 -20.73 -8.26
C GLY A 354 22.07 -20.98 -6.96
N ASP A 355 22.65 -21.71 -6.00
CA ASP A 355 22.01 -21.94 -4.68
C ASP A 355 22.01 -20.66 -3.85
N VAL A 356 20.86 -20.33 -3.23
CA VAL A 356 20.66 -19.11 -2.44
C VAL A 356 20.38 -19.45 -0.99
N ALA A 357 21.17 -18.90 -0.07
CA ALA A 357 20.96 -19.02 1.36
C ALA A 357 19.94 -17.99 1.87
N ASN A 358 19.31 -18.29 3.00
CA ASN A 358 18.37 -17.34 3.62
C ASN A 358 19.09 -16.19 4.33
N ASP A 359 20.32 -16.44 4.82
CA ASP A 359 21.15 -15.47 5.53
C ASP A 359 22.60 -15.89 5.50
N TYR A 360 23.51 -15.11 6.11
CA TYR A 360 24.93 -15.41 6.15
C TYR A 360 25.25 -16.78 6.77
N GLY A 361 26.40 -17.34 6.38
CA GLY A 361 26.91 -18.62 6.87
C GLY A 361 26.30 -19.86 6.22
N ARG A 362 25.38 -19.70 5.27
CA ARG A 362 24.82 -20.79 4.42
C ARG A 362 24.37 -22.05 5.19
N ARG A 363 23.84 -21.90 6.42
CA ARG A 363 23.55 -23.02 7.34
C ARG A 363 22.09 -23.46 7.39
N ASP A 364 21.25 -22.86 6.54
CA ASP A 364 19.82 -23.10 6.58
C ASP A 364 19.47 -24.47 5.97
N ARG A 365 18.74 -25.29 6.73
CA ARG A 365 18.22 -26.57 6.24
C ARG A 365 17.02 -26.40 5.30
N ASN A 366 16.22 -25.36 5.53
CA ASN A 366 15.05 -25.03 4.73
C ASN A 366 15.33 -23.76 3.93
N LYS A 367 15.34 -23.87 2.60
CA LYS A 367 15.55 -22.74 1.70
C LYS A 367 14.25 -21.95 1.53
N ARG A 368 14.33 -20.63 1.70
CA ARG A 368 13.24 -19.71 1.37
C ARG A 368 13.33 -19.38 -0.12
N LEU A 369 12.59 -20.08 -0.95
CA LEU A 369 12.68 -19.97 -2.41
C LEU A 369 12.33 -18.58 -2.94
N TYR A 370 11.56 -17.76 -2.22
CA TYR A 370 11.28 -16.35 -2.57
C TYR A 370 12.56 -15.52 -2.77
N ASN A 371 13.67 -15.87 -2.13
CA ASN A 371 14.93 -15.14 -2.26
C ASN A 371 15.56 -15.29 -3.66
N ASN A 372 15.29 -16.38 -4.37
CA ASN A 372 15.94 -16.67 -5.65
C ASN A 372 15.61 -15.63 -6.73
N PRO A 373 14.34 -15.28 -7.02
CA PRO A 373 14.03 -14.24 -8.01
C PRO A 373 14.71 -12.90 -7.70
N TRP A 374 14.79 -12.53 -6.42
CA TRP A 374 15.39 -11.27 -5.99
C TRP A 374 16.90 -11.24 -6.22
N ILE A 375 17.59 -12.34 -5.94
CA ILE A 375 19.03 -12.48 -6.26
C ILE A 375 19.24 -12.50 -7.78
N ALA A 376 18.38 -13.17 -8.53
CA ALA A 376 18.47 -13.15 -9.99
C ALA A 376 18.32 -11.74 -10.56
N GLU A 377 17.37 -10.95 -10.04
CA GLU A 377 17.19 -9.54 -10.40
C GLU A 377 18.41 -8.68 -10.02
N LEU A 378 19.03 -8.89 -8.86
CA LEU A 378 20.27 -8.22 -8.50
C LEU A 378 21.38 -8.46 -9.54
N TYR A 379 21.55 -9.69 -9.98
CA TYR A 379 22.54 -10.01 -11.01
C TYR A 379 22.14 -9.49 -12.40
N LEU A 380 20.86 -9.35 -12.71
CA LEU A 380 20.41 -8.66 -13.92
C LEU A 380 20.70 -7.15 -13.84
N GLU A 381 20.59 -6.52 -12.66
CA GLU A 381 21.01 -5.13 -12.48
C GLU A 381 22.54 -4.96 -12.66
N MET A 382 23.34 -5.90 -12.15
CA MET A 382 24.79 -5.88 -12.37
C MET A 382 25.13 -6.10 -13.84
N TYR A 383 24.45 -7.03 -14.53
CA TYR A 383 24.61 -7.23 -15.97
C TYR A 383 24.25 -5.97 -16.78
N ASP A 384 23.18 -5.29 -16.43
CA ASP A 384 22.79 -4.05 -17.10
C ASP A 384 23.77 -2.89 -16.81
N LEU A 385 24.42 -2.88 -15.62
CA LEU A 385 25.41 -1.89 -15.23
C LEU A 385 26.77 -2.08 -15.90
N ASP A 386 27.28 -3.32 -15.93
CA ASP A 386 28.65 -3.64 -16.33
C ASP A 386 28.77 -4.35 -17.69
N GLY A 387 27.68 -4.94 -18.18
CA GLY A 387 27.69 -5.77 -19.40
C GLY A 387 28.37 -7.14 -19.22
N ASP A 388 28.71 -7.52 -17.98
CA ASP A 388 29.41 -8.79 -17.75
C ASP A 388 28.47 -10.00 -17.91
N ARG A 389 28.76 -10.84 -18.92
CA ARG A 389 28.00 -12.08 -19.17
C ARG A 389 28.05 -13.09 -18.02
N ARG A 390 29.05 -12.98 -17.12
CA ARG A 390 29.08 -13.79 -15.90
C ARG A 390 27.85 -13.53 -15.04
N ASP A 391 27.46 -12.28 -14.87
CA ASP A 391 26.30 -11.92 -14.04
C ASP A 391 24.99 -12.44 -14.63
N LEU A 392 24.82 -12.34 -15.94
CA LEU A 392 23.67 -12.96 -16.62
C LEU A 392 23.64 -14.48 -16.46
N ALA A 393 24.82 -15.15 -16.50
CA ALA A 393 24.92 -16.59 -16.26
C ALA A 393 24.58 -16.97 -14.81
N VAL A 394 24.94 -16.13 -13.83
CA VAL A 394 24.53 -16.32 -12.42
C VAL A 394 23.03 -16.15 -12.27
N ALA A 395 22.44 -15.06 -12.83
CA ALA A 395 20.99 -14.84 -12.83
C ALA A 395 20.22 -16.05 -13.38
N TYR A 396 20.70 -16.60 -14.51
CA TYR A 396 20.13 -17.83 -15.08
C TYR A 396 20.22 -19.00 -14.10
N ARG A 397 21.40 -19.29 -13.54
CA ARG A 397 21.59 -20.42 -12.60
C ARG A 397 20.69 -20.30 -11.38
N VAL A 398 20.57 -19.11 -10.81
CA VAL A 398 19.70 -18.84 -9.66
C VAL A 398 18.23 -19.13 -10.00
N MET A 399 17.75 -18.67 -11.16
CA MET A 399 16.37 -18.95 -11.60
C MET A 399 16.17 -20.43 -11.94
N ASN A 400 17.15 -21.09 -12.57
CA ASN A 400 17.03 -22.51 -12.83
C ASN A 400 16.95 -23.32 -11.53
N THR A 401 17.82 -23.02 -10.56
CA THR A 401 17.82 -23.65 -9.23
C THR A 401 16.51 -23.39 -8.46
N PHE A 402 15.92 -22.20 -8.59
CA PHE A 402 14.56 -21.92 -8.07
C PHE A 402 13.56 -22.96 -8.57
N TYR A 403 13.51 -23.19 -9.88
CA TYR A 403 12.54 -24.11 -10.48
C TYR A 403 12.88 -25.58 -10.21
N GLU A 404 14.15 -25.99 -10.18
CA GLU A 404 14.57 -27.33 -9.81
C GLU A 404 14.16 -27.70 -8.37
N ASN A 405 14.07 -26.70 -7.49
CA ASN A 405 13.60 -26.85 -6.11
C ASN A 405 12.07 -26.66 -5.94
N GLY A 406 11.31 -26.62 -7.03
CA GLY A 406 9.85 -26.53 -7.00
C GLY A 406 9.30 -25.12 -6.86
N GLY A 407 10.02 -24.11 -7.33
CA GLY A 407 9.64 -22.70 -7.32
C GLY A 407 8.37 -22.41 -8.12
N ASP A 408 7.98 -23.29 -9.05
CA ASP A 408 6.73 -23.18 -9.81
C ASP A 408 5.43 -23.35 -8.99
N ARG A 409 5.55 -23.55 -7.67
CA ARG A 409 4.42 -23.61 -6.74
C ARG A 409 4.28 -22.36 -5.88
N PHE A 410 5.23 -21.40 -5.96
CA PHE A 410 5.31 -20.23 -5.11
C PHE A 410 4.93 -18.96 -5.87
N TYR A 411 4.31 -18.01 -5.18
CA TYR A 411 3.87 -16.72 -5.71
C TYR A 411 4.89 -15.62 -5.36
N ALA A 412 6.17 -15.88 -5.68
CA ALA A 412 7.23 -14.91 -5.44
C ALA A 412 7.09 -13.69 -6.37
N PHE A 413 7.21 -12.50 -5.83
CA PHE A 413 7.32 -11.30 -6.66
C PHE A 413 8.71 -11.20 -7.30
N GLU A 414 8.83 -10.41 -8.36
CA GLU A 414 10.06 -10.19 -9.14
C GLU A 414 10.60 -11.45 -9.84
N ILE A 415 9.72 -12.30 -10.35
CA ILE A 415 10.12 -13.30 -11.33
C ILE A 415 10.35 -12.59 -12.67
N PRO A 416 11.60 -12.51 -13.18
CA PRO A 416 11.98 -11.60 -14.27
C PRO A 416 11.71 -12.16 -15.67
N VAL A 417 10.48 -12.60 -15.99
CA VAL A 417 10.19 -13.35 -17.22
C VAL A 417 10.64 -12.59 -18.47
N VAL A 418 10.10 -11.41 -18.72
CA VAL A 418 10.40 -10.65 -19.95
C VAL A 418 11.87 -10.21 -19.97
N ARG A 419 12.38 -9.74 -18.83
CA ARG A 419 13.72 -9.18 -18.72
C ARG A 419 14.80 -10.22 -18.97
N ILE A 420 14.76 -11.34 -18.23
CA ILE A 420 15.79 -12.38 -18.34
C ILE A 420 15.76 -13.08 -19.72
N LEU A 421 14.56 -13.35 -20.27
CA LEU A 421 14.44 -13.95 -21.59
C LEU A 421 15.03 -13.04 -22.69
N ARG A 422 14.75 -11.74 -22.61
CA ARG A 422 15.34 -10.75 -23.52
C ARG A 422 16.86 -10.69 -23.39
N ALA A 423 17.39 -10.64 -22.18
CA ALA A 423 18.82 -10.61 -21.91
C ALA A 423 19.55 -11.85 -22.45
N LEU A 424 19.03 -13.04 -22.13
CA LEU A 424 19.59 -14.32 -22.61
C LEU A 424 19.57 -14.42 -24.15
N LYS A 425 18.47 -14.02 -24.77
CA LYS A 425 18.33 -13.99 -26.24
C LYS A 425 19.35 -13.04 -26.86
N THR A 426 19.49 -11.84 -26.33
CA THR A 426 20.44 -10.84 -26.80
C THR A 426 21.88 -11.31 -26.63
N ALA A 427 22.20 -11.99 -25.54
CA ALA A 427 23.51 -12.56 -25.28
C ALA A 427 23.80 -13.86 -26.09
N GLY A 428 22.84 -14.39 -26.86
CA GLY A 428 22.98 -15.65 -27.61
C GLY A 428 22.97 -16.92 -26.75
N MET A 429 22.46 -16.83 -25.52
CA MET A 429 22.30 -17.96 -24.58
C MET A 429 20.96 -18.66 -24.84
N THR A 430 20.88 -19.33 -26.01
CA THR A 430 19.59 -19.85 -26.51
C THR A 430 19.11 -21.07 -25.71
N VAL A 431 20.03 -21.93 -25.25
CA VAL A 431 19.67 -23.11 -24.46
C VAL A 431 19.08 -22.68 -23.11
N GLU A 432 19.71 -21.72 -22.43
CA GLU A 432 19.29 -21.16 -21.16
C GLU A 432 17.95 -20.43 -21.29
N HIS A 433 17.77 -19.68 -22.38
CA HIS A 433 16.51 -19.04 -22.73
C HIS A 433 15.36 -20.05 -22.83
N ASP A 434 15.55 -21.10 -23.63
CA ASP A 434 14.49 -22.08 -23.89
C ASP A 434 14.16 -22.92 -22.63
N MET A 435 15.16 -23.21 -21.80
CA MET A 435 14.95 -23.84 -20.50
C MET A 435 14.12 -22.97 -19.55
N LEU A 436 14.47 -21.71 -19.38
CA LEU A 436 13.68 -20.82 -18.51
C LEU A 436 12.28 -20.57 -19.06
N LEU A 437 12.11 -20.42 -20.37
CA LEU A 437 10.79 -20.27 -20.96
C LEU A 437 9.90 -21.50 -20.67
N ALA A 438 10.46 -22.70 -20.72
CA ALA A 438 9.73 -23.92 -20.35
C ALA A 438 9.34 -23.93 -18.86
N HIS A 439 10.23 -23.48 -17.97
CA HIS A 439 9.93 -23.32 -16.56
C HIS A 439 8.82 -22.29 -16.30
N PHE A 440 8.92 -21.11 -16.91
CA PHE A 440 7.90 -20.05 -16.79
C PHE A 440 6.53 -20.52 -17.28
N ARG A 441 6.48 -21.25 -18.40
CA ARG A 441 5.24 -21.86 -18.89
C ARG A 441 4.61 -22.79 -17.84
N ARG A 442 5.41 -23.71 -17.27
CA ARG A 442 4.92 -24.63 -16.24
C ARG A 442 4.42 -23.88 -14.99
N HIS A 443 5.12 -22.83 -14.57
CA HIS A 443 4.71 -22.00 -13.46
C HIS A 443 3.38 -21.28 -13.75
N ALA A 444 3.25 -20.67 -14.93
CA ALA A 444 2.00 -20.04 -15.34
C ALA A 444 0.82 -21.04 -15.39
N GLU A 445 1.04 -22.27 -15.84
CA GLU A 445 0.01 -23.32 -15.79
C GLU A 445 -0.39 -23.68 -14.36
N THR A 446 0.55 -23.67 -13.42
CA THR A 446 0.25 -23.88 -11.99
C THR A 446 -0.63 -22.76 -11.45
N VAL A 447 -0.31 -21.50 -11.75
CA VAL A 447 -1.11 -20.33 -11.32
C VAL A 447 -2.49 -20.36 -11.96
N ILE A 448 -2.60 -20.68 -13.26
CA ILE A 448 -3.88 -20.83 -13.96
C ILE A 448 -4.71 -21.96 -13.36
N GLY A 449 -4.07 -23.09 -13.05
CA GLY A 449 -4.74 -24.25 -12.45
C GLY A 449 -5.33 -23.96 -11.05
N ASN A 450 -4.66 -23.12 -10.28
CA ASN A 450 -5.15 -22.66 -8.98
C ASN A 450 -6.24 -21.59 -9.13
N GLY A 451 -6.23 -20.82 -10.22
CA GLY A 451 -7.08 -19.65 -10.41
C GLY A 451 -6.88 -18.64 -9.29
N VAL A 452 -7.97 -18.03 -8.82
CA VAL A 452 -7.95 -17.05 -7.74
C VAL A 452 -8.03 -17.69 -6.34
N ILE A 453 -8.01 -19.01 -6.24
CA ILE A 453 -7.91 -19.73 -4.96
C ILE A 453 -6.44 -20.05 -4.70
N TYR A 454 -5.76 -19.14 -4.05
CA TYR A 454 -4.33 -19.26 -3.75
C TYR A 454 -4.04 -20.42 -2.79
N PRO A 455 -2.90 -21.12 -2.95
CA PRO A 455 -2.57 -22.29 -2.14
C PRO A 455 -2.39 -21.97 -0.65
N ALA A 456 -2.79 -22.90 0.22
CA ALA A 456 -2.71 -22.73 1.69
C ALA A 456 -1.26 -22.67 2.24
N HIS A 457 -0.24 -22.96 1.43
CA HIS A 457 1.16 -22.78 1.83
C HIS A 457 1.69 -21.36 1.61
N GLU A 458 0.93 -20.54 0.87
CA GLU A 458 1.17 -19.11 0.74
C GLU A 458 0.58 -18.33 1.91
N VAL A 459 0.93 -17.04 2.00
CA VAL A 459 0.39 -16.14 3.02
C VAL A 459 -1.01 -15.74 2.61
N ASN A 460 -2.01 -16.50 2.98
CA ASN A 460 -3.45 -16.26 2.81
C ASN A 460 -3.85 -15.49 1.51
N PHE A 461 -4.89 -14.65 1.59
CA PHE A 461 -5.36 -13.79 0.50
C PHE A 461 -4.89 -12.36 0.74
N GLU A 462 -3.73 -11.99 0.21
CA GLU A 462 -3.19 -10.65 0.37
C GLU A 462 -2.59 -10.10 -0.94
N GLN A 463 -2.36 -8.81 -0.97
CA GLN A 463 -1.84 -8.08 -2.13
C GLN A 463 -0.50 -8.67 -2.61
N SER A 464 0.38 -9.07 -1.70
CA SER A 464 1.69 -9.67 -2.00
C SER A 464 1.63 -11.04 -2.68
N ILE A 465 0.45 -11.64 -2.77
CA ILE A 465 0.19 -12.90 -3.51
C ILE A 465 -0.57 -12.62 -4.82
N VAL A 466 -1.56 -11.73 -4.77
CA VAL A 466 -2.36 -11.38 -5.94
C VAL A 466 -1.53 -10.62 -7.00
N ALA A 467 -0.65 -9.71 -6.57
CA ALA A 467 0.22 -8.95 -7.47
C ALA A 467 1.23 -9.83 -8.22
N PRO A 468 1.99 -10.74 -7.58
CA PRO A 468 2.86 -11.70 -8.29
C PRO A 468 2.13 -12.60 -9.28
N ALA A 469 0.95 -13.12 -8.93
CA ALA A 469 0.14 -13.91 -9.87
C ALA A 469 -0.22 -13.10 -11.12
N THR A 470 -0.70 -11.87 -10.91
CA THR A 470 -1.01 -10.92 -11.99
C THR A 470 0.23 -10.66 -12.84
N THR A 471 1.36 -10.33 -12.20
CA THR A 471 2.61 -9.94 -12.88
C THR A 471 3.20 -11.10 -13.67
N LEU A 472 3.22 -12.32 -13.13
CA LEU A 472 3.71 -13.49 -13.85
C LEU A 472 2.91 -13.74 -15.13
N LEU A 473 1.58 -13.75 -15.03
CA LEU A 473 0.71 -14.07 -16.16
C LEU A 473 0.79 -12.99 -17.26
N ILE A 474 0.79 -11.70 -16.89
CA ILE A 474 0.89 -10.64 -17.90
C ILE A 474 2.28 -10.59 -18.55
N GLN A 475 3.36 -10.90 -17.82
CA GLN A 475 4.69 -11.07 -18.40
C GLN A 475 4.74 -12.26 -19.36
N MET A 476 4.06 -13.37 -19.05
CA MET A 476 3.94 -14.52 -19.96
C MET A 476 3.22 -14.16 -21.25
N TYR A 477 2.15 -13.35 -21.18
CA TYR A 477 1.53 -12.80 -22.38
C TYR A 477 2.51 -11.96 -23.21
N ARG A 478 3.24 -11.04 -22.57
CA ARG A 478 4.24 -10.18 -23.24
C ARG A 478 5.37 -11.01 -23.88
N ALA A 479 5.77 -12.11 -23.27
CA ALA A 479 6.85 -12.96 -23.76
C ALA A 479 6.41 -13.91 -24.90
N THR A 480 5.14 -14.35 -24.93
CA THR A 480 4.66 -15.42 -25.82
C THR A 480 3.59 -14.99 -26.82
N GLY A 481 2.84 -13.93 -26.54
CA GLY A 481 1.66 -13.50 -27.30
C GLY A 481 0.45 -14.40 -27.15
N GLU A 482 0.44 -15.31 -26.17
CA GLU A 482 -0.69 -16.23 -25.96
C GLU A 482 -1.82 -15.59 -25.15
N GLU A 483 -2.96 -15.31 -25.79
CA GLU A 483 -4.12 -14.60 -25.24
C GLU A 483 -4.67 -15.20 -23.93
N ARG A 484 -4.49 -16.50 -23.71
CA ARG A 484 -4.94 -17.14 -22.47
C ARG A 484 -4.27 -16.55 -21.23
N TYR A 485 -3.00 -16.14 -21.31
CA TYR A 485 -2.29 -15.52 -20.21
C TYR A 485 -2.84 -14.13 -19.88
N LEU A 486 -3.20 -13.34 -20.90
CA LEU A 486 -3.85 -12.05 -20.71
C LEU A 486 -5.23 -12.21 -20.04
N SER A 487 -6.03 -13.16 -20.52
CA SER A 487 -7.36 -13.44 -19.97
C SER A 487 -7.30 -13.86 -18.49
N GLU A 488 -6.33 -14.69 -18.12
CA GLU A 488 -6.16 -15.09 -16.72
C GLU A 488 -5.56 -13.96 -15.87
N ALA A 489 -4.56 -13.24 -16.37
CA ALA A 489 -3.99 -12.09 -15.69
C ALA A 489 -5.05 -11.03 -15.33
N LYS A 490 -6.02 -10.82 -16.22
CA LYS A 490 -7.12 -9.88 -15.97
C LYS A 490 -7.94 -10.25 -14.73
N LYS A 491 -8.24 -11.53 -14.50
CA LYS A 491 -9.01 -11.98 -13.33
C LYS A 491 -8.30 -11.62 -12.01
N HIS A 492 -6.98 -11.83 -11.97
CA HIS A 492 -6.18 -11.47 -10.80
C HIS A 492 -6.05 -9.94 -10.66
N CYS A 493 -5.89 -9.22 -11.77
CA CYS A 493 -5.80 -7.76 -11.78
C CYS A 493 -7.09 -7.10 -11.27
N ASP A 494 -8.25 -7.63 -11.64
CA ASP A 494 -9.55 -7.13 -11.18
C ASP A 494 -9.67 -7.25 -9.64
N LEU A 495 -9.14 -8.32 -9.03
CA LEU A 495 -9.05 -8.46 -7.58
C LEU A 495 -7.96 -7.57 -6.96
N LEU A 496 -6.81 -7.43 -7.62
CA LEU A 496 -5.70 -6.60 -7.15
C LEU A 496 -6.12 -5.15 -6.94
N GLN A 497 -6.92 -4.60 -7.86
CA GLN A 497 -7.41 -3.23 -7.81
C GLN A 497 -8.32 -2.94 -6.60
N LEU A 498 -8.87 -3.96 -5.94
CA LEU A 498 -9.74 -3.79 -4.76
C LEU A 498 -8.96 -3.46 -3.49
N PHE A 499 -7.64 -3.73 -3.48
CA PHE A 499 -6.76 -3.35 -2.39
C PHE A 499 -6.41 -1.87 -2.39
N ASP A 500 -6.53 -1.18 -3.54
CA ASP A 500 -6.08 0.21 -3.69
C ASP A 500 -7.10 1.21 -3.12
N GLY A 501 -6.61 2.11 -2.26
CA GLY A 501 -7.41 3.19 -1.72
C GLY A 501 -7.73 4.28 -2.74
N MET A 502 -8.80 5.03 -2.49
CA MET A 502 -9.28 6.14 -3.36
C MET A 502 -9.54 7.41 -2.58
N GLN A 503 -9.11 7.46 -1.33
CA GLN A 503 -9.31 8.60 -0.45
C GLN A 503 -8.40 9.77 -0.85
N PRO A 504 -8.78 11.03 -0.61
CA PRO A 504 -8.00 12.20 -1.01
C PRO A 504 -6.85 12.52 -0.03
N ASP A 505 -6.00 11.52 0.19
CA ASP A 505 -4.86 11.58 1.11
C ASP A 505 -3.70 10.78 0.53
N TRP A 506 -2.48 11.34 0.54
CA TRP A 506 -1.29 10.70 -0.03
C TRP A 506 -0.92 9.37 0.64
N HIS A 507 -1.33 9.16 1.90
CA HIS A 507 -1.13 7.87 2.57
C HIS A 507 -2.05 6.77 2.02
N LEU A 508 -3.15 7.13 1.39
CA LEU A 508 -4.25 6.23 1.06
C LEU A 508 -4.51 6.10 -0.43
N ASN A 509 -4.32 7.20 -1.20
CA ASN A 509 -4.71 7.21 -2.61
C ASN A 509 -3.79 6.33 -3.45
N THR A 510 -4.36 5.31 -4.10
CA THR A 510 -3.63 4.27 -4.85
C THR A 510 -2.59 3.53 -4.01
N VAL A 511 -2.77 3.56 -2.69
CA VAL A 511 -2.00 2.78 -1.73
C VAL A 511 -2.76 1.52 -1.40
N ALA A 512 -2.13 0.37 -1.60
CA ALA A 512 -2.75 -0.92 -1.35
C ALA A 512 -2.85 -1.21 0.14
N ILE A 513 -3.97 -1.80 0.57
CA ILE A 513 -4.13 -2.29 1.92
C ILE A 513 -3.00 -3.26 2.25
N ARG A 514 -2.30 -2.97 3.34
CA ARG A 514 -1.35 -3.87 3.94
C ARG A 514 -1.82 -4.21 5.35
N HIS A 515 -2.07 -5.50 5.60
CA HIS A 515 -2.40 -6.05 6.90
C HIS A 515 -1.22 -6.83 7.47
N TRP A 516 -1.25 -7.12 8.76
CA TRP A 516 -0.23 -7.93 9.38
C TRP A 516 -0.50 -9.43 9.13
N ASP A 517 0.48 -10.09 8.53
CA ASP A 517 0.47 -11.49 8.12
C ASP A 517 1.25 -12.43 9.07
N GLY A 518 1.69 -11.93 10.21
CA GLY A 518 2.58 -12.64 11.15
C GLY A 518 4.06 -12.23 11.01
N TYR A 519 4.40 -11.45 9.99
CA TYR A 519 5.73 -10.88 9.77
C TYR A 519 5.67 -9.37 9.95
N TRP A 520 6.60 -8.83 10.73
CA TRP A 520 6.68 -7.40 10.98
C TRP A 520 8.03 -6.85 10.58
N PHE A 521 8.02 -5.86 9.72
CA PHE A 521 9.22 -5.26 9.13
C PHE A 521 9.73 -4.06 9.92
N GLY A 522 8.96 -3.53 10.87
CA GLY A 522 9.24 -2.34 11.66
C GLY A 522 9.68 -2.63 13.09
N LYS A 523 10.02 -1.54 13.81
CA LYS A 523 10.39 -1.54 15.23
C LYS A 523 9.16 -1.61 16.13
N ARG A 524 8.10 -0.88 15.79
CA ARG A 524 6.90 -0.72 16.60
C ARG A 524 5.92 -1.86 16.34
N LYS A 525 5.64 -2.67 17.36
CA LYS A 525 4.74 -3.82 17.27
C LYS A 525 3.26 -3.43 17.45
N GLN A 526 2.83 -2.32 16.89
CA GLN A 526 1.42 -1.89 16.95
C GLN A 526 0.52 -2.67 16.01
N LEU A 527 1.08 -3.31 14.98
CA LEU A 527 0.42 -4.29 14.10
C LEU A 527 -0.91 -3.77 13.50
N GLY A 528 -0.96 -2.51 13.13
CA GLY A 528 -2.12 -1.88 12.50
C GLY A 528 -1.96 -1.74 10.98
N ASP A 529 -2.80 -0.90 10.39
CA ASP A 529 -2.69 -0.54 8.99
C ASP A 529 -1.38 0.20 8.72
N THR A 530 -0.59 -0.33 7.80
CA THR A 530 0.68 0.23 7.36
C THR A 530 0.49 0.83 5.97
N LEU A 531 0.19 2.13 5.92
CA LEU A 531 -0.20 2.85 4.70
C LEU A 531 0.57 4.18 4.62
N PRO A 532 1.52 4.35 3.65
CA PRO A 532 1.97 3.36 2.67
C PRO A 532 2.95 2.31 3.23
N HIS A 533 3.09 1.24 2.44
CA HIS A 533 4.12 0.21 2.49
C HIS A 533 4.56 -0.11 1.05
N TYR A 534 5.77 -0.65 0.84
CA TYR A 534 6.30 -0.88 -0.51
C TYR A 534 5.44 -1.84 -1.38
N TRP A 535 4.59 -2.65 -0.78
CA TRP A 535 3.71 -3.56 -1.53
C TRP A 535 2.82 -2.83 -2.53
N SER A 536 2.45 -1.57 -2.27
CA SER A 536 1.72 -0.78 -3.26
C SER A 536 2.46 -0.68 -4.60
N ALA A 537 3.80 -0.64 -4.58
CA ALA A 537 4.59 -0.65 -5.80
C ALA A 537 4.54 -1.99 -6.56
N LEU A 538 4.24 -3.12 -5.89
CA LEU A 538 3.99 -4.39 -6.58
C LEU A 538 2.73 -4.32 -7.45
N SER A 539 1.68 -3.63 -6.98
CA SER A 539 0.51 -3.31 -7.81
C SER A 539 0.93 -2.45 -9.00
N GLY A 540 1.76 -1.43 -8.78
CA GLY A 540 2.30 -0.56 -9.83
C GLY A 540 3.02 -1.35 -10.92
N VAL A 541 3.88 -2.31 -10.56
CA VAL A 541 4.57 -3.21 -11.52
C VAL A 541 3.55 -4.01 -12.34
N ALA A 542 2.54 -4.60 -11.72
CA ALA A 542 1.50 -5.34 -12.43
C ALA A 542 0.74 -4.45 -13.41
N TYR A 543 0.30 -3.26 -12.97
CA TYR A 543 -0.42 -2.31 -13.80
C TYR A 543 0.42 -1.80 -14.98
N ARG A 544 1.72 -1.54 -14.78
CA ARG A 544 2.63 -1.14 -15.86
C ARG A 544 2.78 -2.23 -16.91
N HIS A 545 2.92 -3.48 -16.50
CA HIS A 545 2.93 -4.61 -17.44
C HIS A 545 1.63 -4.72 -18.23
N PHE A 546 0.46 -4.45 -17.61
CA PHE A 546 -0.83 -4.39 -18.30
C PHE A 546 -0.87 -3.24 -19.30
N ALA A 547 -0.45 -2.05 -18.91
CA ALA A 547 -0.41 -0.88 -19.78
C ALA A 547 0.45 -1.14 -21.03
N HIS A 548 1.63 -1.72 -20.86
CA HIS A 548 2.51 -2.09 -21.98
C HIS A 548 1.93 -3.20 -22.87
N ALA A 549 1.16 -4.13 -22.29
CA ALA A 549 0.58 -5.23 -23.05
C ALA A 549 -0.66 -4.84 -23.85
N THR A 550 -1.45 -3.87 -23.35
CA THR A 550 -2.79 -3.56 -23.87
C THR A 550 -2.93 -2.13 -24.41
N GLY A 551 -2.01 -1.23 -24.06
CA GLY A 551 -2.13 0.21 -24.34
C GLY A 551 -3.13 0.92 -23.44
N ASP A 552 -3.51 0.32 -22.29
CA ASP A 552 -4.49 0.87 -21.35
C ASP A 552 -3.91 2.06 -20.56
N ALA A 553 -4.41 3.26 -20.84
CA ALA A 553 -3.95 4.50 -20.21
C ALA A 553 -4.37 4.59 -18.72
N GLU A 554 -5.48 3.95 -18.31
CA GLU A 554 -5.87 3.91 -16.91
C GLU A 554 -4.89 3.06 -16.10
N MET A 555 -4.48 1.91 -16.62
CA MET A 555 -3.46 1.08 -15.97
C MET A 555 -2.10 1.80 -15.90
N ALA A 556 -1.72 2.58 -16.92
CA ALA A 556 -0.52 3.42 -16.86
C ALA A 556 -0.60 4.46 -15.75
N ALA A 557 -1.70 5.20 -15.66
CA ALA A 557 -1.91 6.19 -14.59
C ALA A 557 -1.95 5.57 -13.19
N ARG A 558 -2.52 4.37 -13.04
CA ARG A 558 -2.51 3.62 -11.77
C ARG A 558 -1.10 3.19 -11.37
N ALA A 559 -0.28 2.77 -12.33
CA ALA A 559 1.11 2.42 -12.07
C ALA A 559 1.88 3.63 -11.54
N ASP A 560 1.79 4.78 -12.22
CA ASP A 560 2.42 6.04 -11.79
C ASP A 560 1.99 6.42 -10.37
N ALA A 561 0.69 6.40 -10.09
CA ALA A 561 0.15 6.74 -8.79
C ALA A 561 0.63 5.77 -7.68
N SER A 562 0.71 4.45 -7.97
CA SER A 562 1.22 3.45 -7.04
C SER A 562 2.70 3.66 -6.71
N PHE A 563 3.54 3.97 -7.73
CA PHE A 563 4.96 4.26 -7.49
C PHE A 563 5.15 5.58 -6.72
N ARG A 564 4.40 6.62 -7.05
CA ARG A 564 4.43 7.89 -6.31
C ARG A 564 3.97 7.71 -4.86
N GLY A 565 2.92 6.91 -4.61
CA GLY A 565 2.36 6.67 -3.28
C GLY A 565 3.34 6.09 -2.28
N VAL A 566 4.30 5.26 -2.72
CA VAL A 566 5.33 4.69 -1.84
C VAL A 566 6.53 5.62 -1.60
N MET A 567 6.68 6.70 -2.37
CA MET A 567 7.79 7.66 -2.17
C MET A 567 7.69 8.42 -0.85
N GLY A 568 6.50 8.51 -0.24
CA GLY A 568 6.33 9.07 1.10
C GLY A 568 7.04 8.31 2.23
N MET A 569 7.65 7.17 1.93
CA MET A 569 8.50 6.42 2.87
C MET A 569 9.95 6.90 2.89
N PHE A 570 10.34 7.85 2.03
CA PHE A 570 11.71 8.38 1.92
C PHE A 570 11.76 9.83 2.36
N PHE A 571 12.80 10.18 3.11
CA PHE A 571 13.00 11.53 3.64
C PHE A 571 14.12 12.28 2.90
N PRO A 572 14.08 13.63 2.88
CA PRO A 572 15.04 14.43 2.12
C PRO A 572 16.51 14.23 2.49
N ASP A 573 16.80 13.76 3.71
CA ASP A 573 18.16 13.46 4.20
C ASP A 573 18.67 12.06 3.82
N GLY A 574 17.87 11.29 3.05
CA GLY A 574 18.17 9.92 2.65
C GLY A 574 17.79 8.85 3.67
N SER A 575 17.36 9.23 4.87
CA SER A 575 16.72 8.28 5.78
C SER A 575 15.36 7.81 5.22
N ALA A 576 14.82 6.73 5.77
CA ALA A 576 13.58 6.16 5.26
C ALA A 576 12.82 5.40 6.36
N THR A 577 11.58 5.06 6.10
CA THR A 577 10.75 4.20 6.95
C THR A 577 10.22 3.02 6.16
N CYS A 578 10.12 1.85 6.79
CA CYS A 578 9.51 0.68 6.15
C CYS A 578 7.99 0.82 5.99
N ALA A 579 7.34 1.64 6.81
CA ALA A 579 5.89 1.87 6.74
C ALA A 579 5.45 3.05 7.59
N TRP A 580 4.30 3.62 7.25
CA TRP A 580 3.55 4.53 8.12
C TRP A 580 2.48 3.77 8.88
N ILE A 581 2.36 4.01 10.18
CA ILE A 581 1.25 3.52 11.00
C ILE A 581 0.13 4.56 10.90
N TYR A 582 -0.85 4.27 10.06
CA TYR A 582 -1.85 5.27 9.64
C TYR A 582 -2.98 5.51 10.66
N PRO A 583 -3.58 4.49 11.35
CA PRO A 583 -4.68 4.72 12.27
C PRO A 583 -4.33 5.72 13.38
N HIS A 584 -5.32 6.48 13.84
CA HIS A 584 -5.14 7.41 14.96
C HIS A 584 -4.56 6.76 16.21
N ASP A 585 -5.09 5.60 16.56
CA ASP A 585 -4.50 4.70 17.56
C ASP A 585 -4.84 3.24 17.27
N ILE A 586 -4.03 2.34 17.83
CA ILE A 586 -4.23 0.89 17.79
C ILE A 586 -4.18 0.39 19.24
N ASN A 587 -5.28 -0.21 19.71
CA ASN A 587 -5.43 -0.63 21.10
C ASN A 587 -5.12 0.49 22.12
N GLY A 588 -5.45 1.74 21.81
CA GLY A 588 -5.18 2.92 22.62
C GLY A 588 -3.73 3.42 22.60
N VAL A 589 -2.88 2.83 21.78
CA VAL A 589 -1.51 3.33 21.54
C VAL A 589 -1.51 4.21 20.29
N ARG A 590 -0.98 5.42 20.41
CA ARG A 590 -0.97 6.42 19.32
C ARG A 590 -0.34 5.86 18.05
N GLY A 591 -1.03 6.02 16.95
CA GLY A 591 -0.56 5.84 15.58
C GLY A 591 -0.11 7.15 14.92
N GLU A 592 -0.33 7.27 13.61
CA GLU A 592 0.00 8.47 12.81
C GLU A 592 1.49 8.83 12.89
N PHE A 593 2.37 7.87 12.64
CA PHE A 593 3.81 8.07 12.61
C PHE A 593 4.52 7.12 11.63
N PRO A 594 5.69 7.50 11.08
CA PRO A 594 6.56 6.58 10.37
C PRO A 594 7.24 5.62 11.36
N ASP A 595 7.30 4.32 11.03
CA ASP A 595 8.07 3.37 11.85
C ASP A 595 9.55 3.74 11.85
N PRO A 596 10.27 3.62 12.97
CA PRO A 596 11.68 3.97 13.07
C PRO A 596 12.64 3.15 12.18
N TYR A 597 12.25 1.97 11.70
CA TYR A 597 13.14 1.15 10.88
C TYR A 597 13.09 1.52 9.40
N ALA A 598 14.27 1.78 8.82
CA ALA A 598 14.51 1.70 7.38
C ALA A 598 14.93 0.26 7.04
N ASN A 599 14.07 -0.48 6.36
CA ASN A 599 14.21 -1.92 6.21
C ASN A 599 14.05 -2.38 4.75
N ASP A 600 12.83 -2.45 4.25
CA ASP A 600 12.46 -3.06 2.96
C ASP A 600 11.86 -2.06 1.95
N GLN A 601 11.68 -0.82 2.34
CA GLN A 601 11.05 0.23 1.51
C GLN A 601 11.78 0.52 0.20
N ASP A 602 13.07 0.20 0.10
CA ASP A 602 13.88 0.47 -1.08
C ASP A 602 13.39 -0.25 -2.34
N TRP A 603 12.58 -1.31 -2.20
CA TRP A 603 11.82 -1.90 -3.30
C TRP A 603 10.95 -0.87 -4.02
N GLY A 604 10.29 0.03 -3.28
CA GLY A 604 9.43 1.05 -3.87
C GLY A 604 10.19 2.02 -4.77
N MET A 605 11.32 2.53 -4.32
CA MET A 605 12.17 3.43 -5.12
C MET A 605 12.83 2.70 -6.29
N TYR A 606 13.30 1.48 -6.07
CA TYR A 606 13.86 0.64 -7.14
C TYR A 606 12.86 0.41 -8.26
N PHE A 607 11.62 0.05 -7.95
CA PHE A 607 10.58 -0.17 -8.96
C PHE A 607 10.26 1.10 -9.73
N PHE A 608 10.20 2.24 -9.06
CA PHE A 608 9.92 3.50 -9.72
C PHE A 608 11.06 3.90 -10.68
N LEU A 609 12.31 3.83 -10.26
CA LEU A 609 13.45 4.14 -11.14
C LEU A 609 13.53 3.15 -12.32
N ARG A 610 13.23 1.87 -12.10
CA ARG A 610 13.19 0.87 -13.18
C ARG A 610 12.07 1.16 -14.18
N ASP A 611 10.92 1.62 -13.71
CA ASP A 611 9.78 1.97 -14.54
C ASP A 611 10.10 3.11 -15.52
N LEU A 612 10.73 4.17 -15.03
CA LEU A 612 11.13 5.31 -15.84
C LEU A 612 12.12 4.98 -16.98
N GLU A 613 12.93 3.93 -16.80
CA GLU A 613 13.84 3.46 -17.86
C GLU A 613 13.20 2.44 -18.82
N SER A 614 12.10 1.82 -18.44
CA SER A 614 11.46 0.78 -19.26
C SER A 614 10.71 1.30 -20.45
N ASP A 615 10.46 2.61 -20.49
CA ASP A 615 9.87 3.34 -21.63
C ASP A 615 10.95 3.76 -22.65
N ALA A 616 12.23 3.48 -22.40
CA ALA A 616 13.35 3.76 -23.28
C ALA A 616 13.73 2.55 -24.18
#